data_fd94b785ccffab7f2ef15c69205ce43c
#
_entry.id   fd94b785ccffab7f2ef15c69205ce43c
#
_cell.length_a   1.000
_cell.length_b   1.000
_cell.length_c   1.000
_cell.angle_alpha   90.00
_cell.angle_beta   90.00
_cell.angle_gamma   90.00
#
_symmetry.space_group_name_H-M   'P 1'
#
loop_
_entity.id
_entity.type
_entity.pdbx_description
1 polymer ?
#
loop_
_entity_poly.entity_id
_entity_poly.type
_entity_poly.pdbx_seq_one_letter_code
_entity_poly.pdbx_strand_id
1 'polypeptide(L)'
;HKLLGRLLDAGLVPVFPAIMHDGRGTLLNCNADSVASAVALGAARLAPTDLIYCFEKRGVLRDAEDEGSVIREITAATYPPLKADGTVSKGMIPKIENALRAVEKGVRSVTIRSAERLADDSGTTIR
;
A
#
# COMPACT_ATOMS: atom_id res chain seq x y z
N HIS A 1 -0.89 -17.88 -0.97
CA HIS A 1 0.53 -17.76 -1.30
C HIS A 1 1.03 -18.89 -2.22
N LYS A 2 0.63 -20.16 -2.03
CA LYS A 2 1.12 -21.30 -2.86
C LYS A 2 0.87 -21.10 -4.36
N LEU A 3 -0.34 -20.68 -4.76
CA LEU A 3 -0.66 -20.39 -6.17
C LEU A 3 0.16 -19.21 -6.68
N LEU A 4 0.27 -18.13 -5.88
CA LEU A 4 1.08 -16.97 -6.23
C LEU A 4 2.54 -17.37 -6.52
N GLY A 5 3.15 -18.19 -5.65
CA GLY A 5 4.51 -18.70 -5.87
C GLY A 5 4.64 -19.42 -7.20
N ARG A 6 3.73 -20.35 -7.52
CA ARG A 6 3.76 -21.10 -8.78
C ARG A 6 3.66 -20.20 -10.01
N LEU A 7 2.84 -19.14 -9.95
CA LEU A 7 2.70 -18.18 -11.04
C LEU A 7 4.01 -17.39 -11.25
N LEU A 8 4.62 -16.94 -10.16
CA LEU A 8 5.89 -16.22 -10.19
C LEU A 8 7.04 -17.12 -10.67
N ASP A 9 7.11 -18.36 -10.19
CA ASP A 9 8.12 -19.35 -10.63
C ASP A 9 7.99 -19.67 -12.13
N ALA A 10 6.76 -19.58 -12.68
CA ALA A 10 6.52 -19.72 -14.12
C ALA A 10 6.84 -18.44 -14.93
N GLY A 11 7.39 -17.40 -14.31
CA GLY A 11 7.71 -16.11 -14.96
C GLY A 11 6.50 -15.25 -15.28
N LEU A 12 5.34 -15.53 -14.68
CA LEU A 12 4.12 -14.76 -14.89
C LEU A 12 4.06 -13.55 -13.94
N VAL A 13 3.43 -12.46 -14.39
CA VAL A 13 3.09 -11.30 -13.57
C VAL A 13 1.60 -11.35 -13.25
N PRO A 14 1.19 -11.81 -12.05
CA PRO A 14 -0.22 -11.90 -11.69
C PRO A 14 -0.85 -10.53 -11.53
N VAL A 15 -1.99 -10.29 -12.18
CA VAL A 15 -2.79 -9.06 -12.03
C VAL A 15 -4.09 -9.42 -11.32
N PHE A 16 -4.38 -8.74 -10.20
CA PHE A 16 -5.54 -9.00 -9.36
C PHE A 16 -6.53 -7.83 -9.46
N PRO A 17 -7.76 -8.06 -9.94
CA PRO A 17 -8.81 -7.04 -9.88
C PRO A 17 -9.36 -6.92 -8.45
N ALA A 18 -10.01 -5.79 -8.15
CA ALA A 18 -10.76 -5.61 -6.91
C ALA A 18 -12.14 -6.27 -6.94
N ILE A 19 -12.36 -7.20 -7.88
CA ILE A 19 -13.57 -8.01 -7.98
C ILE A 19 -13.24 -9.42 -7.55
N MET A 20 -13.86 -9.86 -6.48
CA MET A 20 -13.67 -11.17 -5.87
C MET A 20 -14.95 -12.01 -6.02
N HIS A 21 -14.96 -13.23 -5.50
CA HIS A 21 -16.15 -14.07 -5.45
C HIS A 21 -16.24 -14.83 -4.13
N ASP A 22 -17.44 -15.19 -3.74
CA ASP A 22 -17.72 -15.90 -2.48
C ASP A 22 -17.49 -17.43 -2.55
N GLY A 23 -16.99 -17.95 -3.67
CA GLY A 23 -16.86 -19.37 -3.92
C GLY A 23 -18.15 -20.07 -4.35
N ARG A 24 -19.26 -19.34 -4.46
CA ARG A 24 -20.60 -19.84 -4.82
C ARG A 24 -21.15 -19.18 -6.10
N GLY A 25 -20.31 -18.41 -6.79
CA GLY A 25 -20.66 -17.76 -8.05
C GLY A 25 -21.11 -16.30 -7.92
N THR A 26 -21.19 -15.73 -6.71
CA THR A 26 -21.51 -14.33 -6.50
C THR A 26 -20.25 -13.48 -6.63
N LEU A 27 -20.31 -12.44 -7.46
CA LEU A 27 -19.23 -11.45 -7.56
C LEU A 27 -19.35 -10.40 -6.46
N LEU A 28 -18.22 -10.08 -5.84
CA LEU A 28 -18.11 -9.12 -4.73
C LEU A 28 -17.16 -8.00 -5.12
N ASN A 29 -17.63 -6.75 -5.05
CA ASN A 29 -16.76 -5.60 -5.17
C ASN A 29 -15.99 -5.37 -3.86
N CYS A 30 -14.68 -5.37 -3.92
CA CYS A 30 -13.80 -5.20 -2.76
C CYS A 30 -13.00 -3.89 -2.86
N ASN A 31 -12.54 -3.41 -1.71
CA ASN A 31 -11.60 -2.29 -1.69
C ASN A 31 -10.25 -2.73 -2.26
N ALA A 32 -9.74 -2.02 -3.27
CA ALA A 32 -8.50 -2.36 -3.97
C ALA A 32 -7.26 -2.32 -3.05
N ASP A 33 -7.18 -1.37 -2.11
CA ASP A 33 -6.08 -1.29 -1.14
C ASP A 33 -6.05 -2.52 -0.23
N SER A 34 -7.24 -3.04 0.14
CA SER A 34 -7.37 -4.26 0.94
C SER A 34 -6.92 -5.50 0.16
N VAL A 35 -7.28 -5.58 -1.13
CA VAL A 35 -6.82 -6.67 -2.01
C VAL A 35 -5.31 -6.61 -2.19
N ALA A 36 -4.75 -5.42 -2.47
CA ALA A 36 -3.31 -5.22 -2.61
C ALA A 36 -2.54 -5.62 -1.34
N SER A 37 -3.03 -5.21 -0.16
CA SER A 37 -2.45 -5.62 1.13
C SER A 37 -2.49 -7.14 1.32
N ALA A 38 -3.59 -7.79 0.99
CA ALA A 38 -3.73 -9.24 1.12
C ALA A 38 -2.77 -10.01 0.19
N VAL A 39 -2.61 -9.52 -1.04
CA VAL A 39 -1.64 -10.07 -2.01
C VAL A 39 -0.21 -9.87 -1.51
N ALA A 40 0.14 -8.66 -1.04
CA ALA A 40 1.47 -8.37 -0.50
C ALA A 40 1.80 -9.25 0.72
N LEU A 41 0.85 -9.46 1.63
CA LEU A 41 1.01 -10.39 2.76
C LEU A 41 1.18 -11.85 2.31
N GLY A 42 0.52 -12.23 1.23
CA GLY A 42 0.70 -13.55 0.60
C GLY A 42 2.09 -13.70 0.00
N ALA A 43 2.61 -12.67 -0.67
CA ALA A 43 3.93 -12.61 -1.25
C ALA A 43 5.04 -12.57 -0.18
N ALA A 44 4.84 -11.83 0.90
CA ALA A 44 5.78 -11.73 2.02
C ALA A 44 6.08 -13.07 2.72
N ARG A 45 5.22 -14.08 2.52
CA ARG A 45 5.49 -15.46 2.97
C ARG A 45 6.46 -16.22 2.06
N LEU A 46 6.73 -15.69 0.87
CA LEU A 46 7.59 -16.32 -0.14
C LEU A 46 8.95 -15.61 -0.22
N ALA A 47 8.96 -14.29 -0.14
CA ALA A 47 10.15 -13.46 -0.25
C ALA A 47 9.94 -12.08 0.41
N PRO A 48 11.01 -11.34 0.75
CA PRO A 48 10.90 -9.94 1.16
C PRO A 48 10.11 -9.14 0.13
N THR A 49 9.01 -8.51 0.57
CA THR A 49 8.02 -7.88 -0.31
C THR A 49 7.82 -6.42 0.06
N ASP A 50 7.88 -5.55 -0.92
CA ASP A 50 7.47 -4.15 -0.83
C ASP A 50 6.12 -3.97 -1.52
N LEU A 51 5.25 -3.15 -0.94
CA LEU A 51 3.97 -2.77 -1.51
C LEU A 51 4.03 -1.30 -1.96
N ILE A 52 3.60 -1.02 -3.17
CA ILE A 52 3.49 0.36 -3.67
C ILE A 52 2.02 0.69 -3.91
N TYR A 53 1.53 1.70 -3.21
CA TYR A 53 0.25 2.32 -3.51
C TYR A 53 0.45 3.49 -4.47
N CYS A 54 -0.08 3.35 -5.68
CA CYS A 54 -0.13 4.45 -6.64
C CYS A 54 -1.23 5.45 -6.25
N PHE A 55 -0.87 6.72 -6.23
CA PHE A 55 -1.76 7.80 -5.85
C PHE A 55 -1.60 8.99 -6.82
N GLU A 56 -2.50 9.96 -6.77
CA GLU A 56 -2.42 11.18 -7.59
C GLU A 56 -1.38 12.18 -7.08
N LYS A 57 -1.15 12.21 -5.76
CA LYS A 57 -0.15 13.07 -5.13
C LYS A 57 1.20 12.34 -5.03
N ARG A 58 2.28 13.12 -4.87
CA ARG A 58 3.66 12.60 -4.76
C ARG A 58 3.89 11.70 -3.54
N GLY A 59 3.01 11.76 -2.56
CA GLY A 59 3.09 11.02 -1.29
C GLY A 59 2.12 11.61 -0.28
N VAL A 60 2.35 11.36 0.99
CA VAL A 60 1.64 12.04 2.09
C VAL A 60 2.25 13.42 2.27
N LEU A 61 1.46 14.46 2.07
CA LEU A 61 1.92 15.86 2.16
C LEU A 61 1.66 16.40 3.57
N ARG A 62 2.56 17.25 4.08
CA ARG A 62 2.31 18.05 5.31
C ARG A 62 1.28 19.14 5.05
N ASP A 63 1.37 19.76 3.89
CA ASP A 63 0.44 20.77 3.40
C ASP A 63 -0.13 20.27 2.07
N ALA A 64 -1.45 20.13 1.99
CA ALA A 64 -2.14 19.60 0.82
C ALA A 64 -1.93 20.47 -0.45
N GLU A 65 -1.61 21.75 -0.28
CA GLU A 65 -1.37 22.71 -1.36
C GLU A 65 0.10 22.81 -1.77
N ASP A 66 1.03 22.26 -0.96
CA ASP A 66 2.46 22.23 -1.25
C ASP A 66 2.93 20.81 -1.60
N GLU A 67 3.07 20.53 -2.89
CA GLU A 67 3.61 19.25 -3.39
C GLU A 67 5.08 18.98 -3.00
N GLY A 68 5.80 19.97 -2.54
CA GLY A 68 7.15 19.83 -2.00
C GLY A 68 7.18 19.33 -0.56
N SER A 69 6.06 19.42 0.15
CA SER A 69 5.94 19.09 1.58
C SER A 69 5.81 17.59 1.89
N VAL A 70 6.29 16.72 1.01
CA VAL A 70 6.19 15.26 1.17
C VAL A 70 6.86 14.79 2.46
N ILE A 71 6.10 14.07 3.29
CA ILE A 71 6.62 13.33 4.43
C ILE A 71 7.31 12.07 3.90
N ARG A 72 8.63 12.03 4.00
CA ARG A 72 9.42 10.93 3.41
C ARG A 72 9.22 9.60 4.11
N GLU A 73 9.01 9.61 5.42
CA GLU A 73 8.86 8.39 6.22
C GLU A 73 7.76 8.54 7.27
N ILE A 74 6.95 7.50 7.41
CA ILE A 74 5.96 7.35 8.48
C ILE A 74 6.16 5.99 9.13
N THR A 75 6.25 5.99 10.45
CA THR A 75 6.34 4.79 11.29
C THR A 75 5.16 4.72 12.26
N ALA A 76 4.98 3.58 12.92
CA ALA A 76 3.99 3.44 13.98
C ALA A 76 4.18 4.49 15.10
N ALA A 77 5.41 4.95 15.35
CA ALA A 77 5.71 5.96 16.35
C ALA A 77 5.43 7.39 15.88
N THR A 78 5.69 7.69 14.59
CA THR A 78 5.52 9.05 14.04
C THR A 78 4.10 9.33 13.52
N TYR A 79 3.31 8.30 13.28
CA TYR A 79 1.94 8.45 12.76
C TYR A 79 0.94 9.11 13.73
N PRO A 80 0.89 8.73 15.04
CA PRO A 80 -0.12 9.28 15.94
C PRO A 80 -0.12 10.81 16.04
N PRO A 81 1.02 11.52 16.19
CA PRO A 81 1.04 12.97 16.19
C PRO A 81 0.58 13.57 14.85
N LEU A 82 0.97 13.00 13.70
CA LEU A 82 0.56 13.47 12.37
C LEU A 82 -0.95 13.31 12.13
N LYS A 83 -1.57 12.33 12.77
CA LYS A 83 -3.02 12.15 12.74
C LYS A 83 -3.72 13.15 13.67
N ALA A 84 -3.16 13.38 14.87
CA ALA A 84 -3.76 14.24 15.89
C ALA A 84 -3.74 15.71 15.52
N ASP A 85 -2.67 16.20 14.87
CA ASP A 85 -2.53 17.60 14.44
C ASP A 85 -3.24 17.91 13.11
N GLY A 86 -3.84 16.90 12.48
CA GLY A 86 -4.58 17.06 11.23
C GLY A 86 -3.70 17.15 9.98
N THR A 87 -2.40 16.96 10.09
CA THR A 87 -1.47 16.92 8.95
C THR A 87 -1.90 15.85 7.94
N VAL A 88 -2.32 14.69 8.42
CA VAL A 88 -2.84 13.62 7.54
C VAL A 88 -4.30 13.87 7.24
N SER A 89 -4.62 14.10 5.96
CA SER A 89 -6.00 14.29 5.51
C SER A 89 -6.87 13.07 5.81
N LYS A 90 -8.17 13.28 6.03
CA LYS A 90 -9.12 12.21 6.36
C LYS A 90 -9.13 11.07 5.35
N GLY A 91 -8.94 11.37 4.04
CA GLY A 91 -8.88 10.36 2.98
C GLY A 91 -7.62 9.50 3.02
N MET A 92 -6.52 10.00 3.60
CA MET A 92 -5.24 9.26 3.71
C MET A 92 -5.16 8.37 4.96
N ILE A 93 -5.95 8.66 5.99
CA ILE A 93 -5.95 7.90 7.24
C ILE A 93 -6.13 6.40 7.01
N PRO A 94 -7.17 5.92 6.32
CA PRO A 94 -7.36 4.49 6.10
C PRO A 94 -6.21 3.85 5.32
N LYS A 95 -5.62 4.59 4.37
CA LYS A 95 -4.51 4.10 3.53
C LYS A 95 -3.24 3.91 4.36
N ILE A 96 -2.89 4.88 5.21
CA ILE A 96 -1.73 4.79 6.10
C ILE A 96 -1.94 3.68 7.15
N GLU A 97 -3.13 3.58 7.73
CA GLU A 97 -3.42 2.53 8.72
C GLU A 97 -3.39 1.12 8.11
N ASN A 98 -3.85 0.96 6.86
CA ASN A 98 -3.71 -0.29 6.12
C ASN A 98 -2.23 -0.62 5.84
N ALA A 99 -1.43 0.40 5.49
CA ALA A 99 -0.01 0.25 5.24
C ALA A 99 0.75 -0.16 6.52
N LEU A 100 0.53 0.52 7.64
CA LEU A 100 1.13 0.17 8.93
C LEU A 100 0.79 -1.27 9.35
N ARG A 101 -0.48 -1.67 9.20
CA ARG A 101 -0.90 -3.06 9.46
C ARG A 101 -0.24 -4.07 8.54
N ALA A 102 0.01 -3.73 7.28
CA ALA A 102 0.70 -4.62 6.36
C ALA A 102 2.17 -4.83 6.76
N VAL A 103 2.86 -3.75 7.16
CA VAL A 103 4.23 -3.81 7.70
C VAL A 103 4.28 -4.63 8.98
N GLU A 104 3.41 -4.36 9.95
CA GLU A 104 3.32 -5.12 11.20
C GLU A 104 3.15 -6.63 10.96
N LYS A 105 2.44 -7.00 9.89
CA LYS A 105 2.19 -8.40 9.50
C LYS A 105 3.26 -9.00 8.59
N GLY A 106 4.34 -8.30 8.31
CA GLY A 106 5.51 -8.85 7.63
C GLY A 106 5.78 -8.38 6.20
N VAL A 107 5.03 -7.40 5.68
CA VAL A 107 5.45 -6.68 4.48
C VAL A 107 6.65 -5.80 4.85
N ARG A 108 7.71 -5.82 4.05
CA ARG A 108 8.97 -5.13 4.39
C ARG A 108 8.81 -3.62 4.46
N SER A 109 8.11 -3.05 3.49
CA SER A 109 7.75 -1.63 3.45
C SER A 109 6.51 -1.40 2.59
N VAL A 110 5.82 -0.29 2.85
CA VAL A 110 4.75 0.20 1.96
C VAL A 110 5.10 1.61 1.54
N THR A 111 5.11 1.87 0.23
CA THR A 111 5.37 3.21 -0.31
C THR A 111 4.10 3.76 -0.95
N ILE A 112 3.74 4.99 -0.60
CA ILE A 112 2.66 5.77 -1.25
C ILE A 112 3.35 6.79 -2.15
N ARG A 113 3.10 6.71 -3.47
CA ARG A 113 3.72 7.60 -4.47
C ARG A 113 2.81 7.86 -5.66
N SER A 114 3.16 8.87 -6.46
CA SER A 114 2.47 9.10 -7.73
C SER A 114 2.76 7.96 -8.73
N ALA A 115 1.72 7.57 -9.48
CA ALA A 115 1.86 6.59 -10.56
C ALA A 115 2.83 7.04 -11.65
N GLU A 116 2.96 8.34 -11.88
CA GLU A 116 3.89 8.92 -12.87
C GLU A 116 5.37 8.83 -12.43
N ARG A 117 5.61 8.51 -11.16
CA ARG A 117 6.95 8.50 -10.54
C ARG A 117 7.34 7.15 -9.95
N LEU A 118 6.90 6.06 -10.59
CA LEU A 118 7.23 4.70 -10.15
C LEU A 118 8.72 4.36 -10.23
N ALA A 119 9.45 5.03 -11.12
CA ALA A 119 10.86 4.76 -11.38
C ALA A 119 11.82 5.58 -10.49
N ASP A 120 11.32 6.55 -9.72
CA ASP A 120 12.15 7.35 -8.82
C ASP A 120 11.95 6.97 -7.33
N ASP A 121 12.81 7.47 -6.45
CA ASP A 121 12.72 7.23 -5.01
C ASP A 121 11.79 8.24 -4.30
N SER A 122 10.86 8.84 -5.03
CA SER A 122 9.89 9.77 -4.45
C SER A 122 8.78 9.04 -3.70
N GLY A 123 8.10 9.76 -2.84
CA GLY A 123 6.95 9.24 -2.10
C GLY A 123 7.16 9.19 -0.60
N THR A 124 6.18 8.61 0.07
CA THR A 124 6.19 8.35 1.51
C THR A 124 6.37 6.86 1.75
N THR A 125 7.44 6.50 2.44
CA THR A 125 7.68 5.11 2.86
C THR A 125 7.14 4.89 4.27
N ILE A 126 6.39 3.80 4.45
CA ILE A 126 5.83 3.35 5.72
C ILE A 126 6.55 2.06 6.12
N ARG A 127 7.11 2.03 7.34
CA ARG A 127 7.87 0.91 7.87
C ARG A 127 7.91 0.87 9.41
#